data_b91d859bdbec1711ed081e25af146613
#
_entry.id   b91d859bdbec1711ed081e25af146613
#
_cell.length_a   1.000
_cell.length_b   1.000
_cell.length_c   1.000
_cell.angle_alpha   90.00
_cell.angle_beta   90.00
_cell.angle_gamma   90.00
#
_symmetry.space_group_name_H-M   'P 1'
#
loop_
_entity.id
_entity.type
_entity.pdbx_description
1 polymer ?
#
loop_
_entity_poly.entity_id
_entity_poly.type
_entity_poly.pdbx_seq_one_letter_code
_entity_poly.pdbx_strand_id
1 'polypeptide(L)'
;MTLALTLLIAADTRALVSSALAREFGLEVAAEQIELAPSTPPDLDAKRGMDLRRWGLHLDAASETYRWGRVPDLQFRLPKLSQVLRLKRAMAKGDVLHAEDIEWVPVAWRPNASATPQIVEGMECLRALPAGHTLTSRDLRSAAIVHRGDALQAVQQSKNYVLRFPVISMRNGAIGETILIRKPGQAKLLAATVRGAGLVELQ
;
A
#
# COMPACT_ATOMS: atom_id res chain seq x y z
N MET A 1 -29.14 -11.85 -38.09
CA MET A 1 -27.95 -12.71 -38.04
C MET A 1 -26.68 -11.98 -37.62
N THR A 2 -26.60 -10.67 -37.76
CA THR A 2 -25.39 -9.84 -37.49
C THR A 2 -25.13 -9.58 -36.01
N LEU A 3 -26.16 -9.47 -35.16
CA LEU A 3 -26.04 -9.20 -33.72
C LEU A 3 -25.40 -10.35 -32.92
N ALA A 4 -25.68 -11.60 -33.32
CA ALA A 4 -25.12 -12.77 -32.62
C ALA A 4 -23.61 -12.93 -32.88
N LEU A 5 -23.16 -12.58 -34.12
CA LEU A 5 -21.73 -12.65 -34.46
C LEU A 5 -20.90 -11.59 -33.74
N THR A 6 -21.44 -10.38 -33.58
CA THR A 6 -20.77 -9.28 -32.85
C THR A 6 -20.65 -9.62 -31.38
N LEU A 7 -21.63 -10.30 -30.77
CA LEU A 7 -21.61 -10.73 -29.40
C LEU A 7 -20.56 -11.82 -29.15
N LEU A 8 -20.38 -12.74 -30.09
CA LEU A 8 -19.40 -13.82 -29.99
C LEU A 8 -17.97 -13.30 -30.07
N ILE A 9 -17.69 -12.34 -30.96
CA ILE A 9 -16.37 -11.71 -31.10
C ILE A 9 -16.03 -10.88 -29.85
N ALA A 10 -17.01 -10.17 -29.30
CA ALA A 10 -16.82 -9.43 -28.05
C ALA A 10 -16.53 -10.34 -26.85
N ALA A 11 -17.10 -11.56 -26.84
CA ALA A 11 -16.80 -12.55 -25.80
C ALA A 11 -15.34 -13.05 -25.88
N ASP A 12 -14.86 -13.31 -27.10
CA ASP A 12 -13.46 -13.73 -27.32
C ASP A 12 -12.47 -12.64 -26.94
N THR A 13 -12.74 -11.40 -27.27
CA THR A 13 -11.89 -10.27 -26.87
C THR A 13 -11.81 -10.09 -25.35
N ARG A 14 -12.93 -10.26 -24.63
CA ARG A 14 -12.94 -10.22 -23.17
C ARG A 14 -12.11 -11.35 -22.56
N ALA A 15 -12.25 -12.56 -23.08
CA ALA A 15 -11.48 -13.72 -22.64
C ALA A 15 -9.96 -13.53 -22.88
N LEU A 16 -9.59 -12.94 -24.01
CA LEU A 16 -8.20 -12.60 -24.32
C LEU A 16 -7.64 -11.56 -23.35
N VAL A 17 -8.39 -10.48 -23.08
CA VAL A 17 -7.99 -9.46 -22.10
C VAL A 17 -7.85 -10.08 -20.72
N SER A 18 -8.81 -10.88 -20.27
CA SER A 18 -8.78 -11.59 -18.98
C SER A 18 -7.52 -12.46 -18.85
N SER A 19 -7.26 -13.31 -19.85
CA SER A 19 -6.09 -14.20 -19.88
C SER A 19 -4.76 -13.43 -19.86
N ALA A 20 -4.72 -12.31 -20.58
CA ALA A 20 -3.54 -11.47 -20.63
C ALA A 20 -3.29 -10.72 -19.29
N LEU A 21 -4.33 -10.23 -18.63
CA LEU A 21 -4.25 -9.61 -17.30
C LEU A 21 -3.75 -10.61 -16.25
N ALA A 22 -4.27 -11.83 -16.25
CA ALA A 22 -3.82 -12.89 -15.35
C ALA A 22 -2.36 -13.24 -15.57
N ARG A 23 -1.93 -13.42 -16.84
CA ARG A 23 -0.56 -13.82 -17.18
C ARG A 23 0.48 -12.74 -16.85
N GLU A 24 0.19 -11.48 -17.19
CA GLU A 24 1.19 -10.40 -17.12
C GLU A 24 1.20 -9.66 -15.78
N PHE A 25 0.08 -9.60 -15.10
CA PHE A 25 -0.08 -8.85 -13.86
C PHE A 25 -0.55 -9.71 -12.67
N GLY A 26 -0.85 -10.99 -12.89
CA GLY A 26 -1.43 -11.85 -11.86
C GLY A 26 -2.84 -11.39 -11.44
N LEU A 27 -3.54 -10.66 -12.31
CA LEU A 27 -4.84 -10.09 -12.02
C LEU A 27 -5.93 -10.98 -12.60
N GLU A 28 -6.60 -11.74 -11.76
CA GLU A 28 -7.72 -12.59 -12.15
C GLU A 28 -9.02 -11.79 -12.19
N VAL A 29 -9.54 -11.58 -13.40
CA VAL A 29 -10.81 -10.90 -13.67
C VAL A 29 -11.64 -11.77 -14.58
N ALA A 30 -12.87 -12.07 -14.20
CA ALA A 30 -13.77 -12.83 -15.06
C ALA A 30 -14.08 -12.04 -16.36
N ALA A 31 -14.12 -12.72 -17.49
CA ALA A 31 -14.32 -12.08 -18.78
C ALA A 31 -15.63 -11.25 -18.85
N GLU A 32 -16.66 -11.71 -18.13
CA GLU A 32 -17.97 -11.04 -18.05
C GLU A 32 -17.91 -9.69 -17.31
N GLN A 33 -16.91 -9.50 -16.47
CA GLN A 33 -16.70 -8.27 -15.71
C GLN A 33 -15.93 -7.19 -16.49
N ILE A 34 -15.40 -7.55 -17.67
CA ILE A 34 -14.66 -6.63 -18.53
C ILE A 34 -15.64 -5.95 -19.48
N GLU A 35 -15.76 -4.63 -19.35
CA GLU A 35 -16.58 -3.83 -20.25
C GLU A 35 -15.73 -3.30 -21.40
N LEU A 36 -16.00 -3.74 -22.62
CA LEU A 36 -15.33 -3.23 -23.81
C LEU A 36 -15.97 -1.92 -24.28
N ALA A 37 -15.13 -0.97 -24.70
CA ALA A 37 -15.62 0.26 -25.30
C ALA A 37 -16.22 -0.03 -26.70
N PRO A 38 -17.21 0.76 -27.14
CA PRO A 38 -17.85 0.59 -28.46
C PRO A 38 -16.89 0.74 -29.65
N SER A 39 -15.76 1.43 -29.42
CA SER A 39 -14.70 1.64 -30.42
C SER A 39 -13.74 0.45 -30.56
N THR A 40 -13.88 -0.59 -29.75
CA THR A 40 -13.00 -1.76 -29.80
C THR A 40 -13.20 -2.51 -31.12
N PRO A 41 -12.15 -2.75 -31.94
CA PRO A 41 -12.27 -3.44 -33.22
C PRO A 41 -12.78 -4.86 -33.03
N PRO A 42 -13.67 -5.33 -33.92
CA PRO A 42 -14.19 -6.70 -33.87
C PRO A 42 -13.12 -7.75 -34.19
N ASP A 43 -12.04 -7.39 -34.89
CA ASP A 43 -11.00 -8.29 -35.40
C ASP A 43 -9.70 -8.21 -34.55
N LEU A 44 -9.79 -8.41 -33.25
CA LEU A 44 -8.59 -8.63 -32.45
C LEU A 44 -8.06 -10.04 -32.69
N ASP A 45 -7.10 -10.14 -33.62
CA ASP A 45 -6.47 -11.41 -33.97
C ASP A 45 -5.75 -12.01 -32.75
N ALA A 46 -6.34 -13.07 -32.20
CA ALA A 46 -5.81 -13.83 -31.08
C ALA A 46 -4.39 -14.38 -31.35
N LYS A 47 -3.99 -14.52 -32.63
CA LYS A 47 -2.67 -15.01 -33.05
C LYS A 47 -1.52 -14.02 -32.77
N ARG A 48 -1.80 -12.75 -32.51
CA ARG A 48 -0.77 -11.73 -32.24
C ARG A 48 -0.19 -11.75 -30.84
N GLY A 49 -0.54 -12.72 -30.01
CA GLY A 49 0.01 -12.90 -28.68
C GLY A 49 0.11 -11.58 -27.93
N MET A 50 -0.95 -11.14 -27.29
CA MET A 50 -0.98 -9.86 -26.59
C MET A 50 -0.06 -9.88 -25.36
N ASP A 51 1.12 -9.27 -25.48
CA ASP A 51 2.05 -9.06 -24.37
C ASP A 51 1.86 -7.66 -23.80
N LEU A 52 1.11 -7.57 -22.71
CA LEU A 52 0.79 -6.31 -22.04
C LEU A 52 2.02 -5.57 -21.55
N ARG A 53 3.04 -6.29 -21.09
CA ARG A 53 4.31 -5.68 -20.62
C ARG A 53 5.06 -5.00 -21.75
N ARG A 54 5.09 -5.65 -22.91
CA ARG A 54 5.77 -5.14 -24.09
C ARG A 54 5.07 -3.94 -24.71
N TRP A 55 3.73 -3.85 -24.58
CA TRP A 55 2.93 -2.84 -25.24
C TRP A 55 2.43 -1.74 -24.28
N GLY A 56 2.58 -1.94 -22.99
CA GLY A 56 2.17 -1.00 -21.95
C GLY A 56 0.66 -0.88 -21.79
N LEU A 57 0.17 -1.12 -20.59
CA LEU A 57 -1.21 -0.86 -20.24
C LEU A 57 -1.30 0.54 -19.60
N HIS A 58 -2.08 1.42 -20.20
CA HIS A 58 -2.32 2.76 -19.71
C HIS A 58 -3.72 2.88 -19.13
N LEU A 59 -3.83 3.45 -17.95
CA LEU A 59 -5.10 3.82 -17.33
C LEU A 59 -5.33 5.31 -17.51
N ASP A 60 -6.42 5.68 -18.18
CA ASP A 60 -6.96 7.03 -18.10
C ASP A 60 -7.77 7.15 -16.81
N ALA A 61 -7.21 7.89 -15.85
CA ALA A 61 -7.80 8.02 -14.53
C ALA A 61 -9.12 8.84 -14.53
N ALA A 62 -9.34 9.68 -15.53
CA ALA A 62 -10.55 10.50 -15.63
C ALA A 62 -11.75 9.68 -16.10
N SER A 63 -11.55 8.80 -17.09
CA SER A 63 -12.58 7.94 -17.65
C SER A 63 -12.63 6.54 -17.03
N GLU A 64 -11.68 6.21 -16.15
CA GLU A 64 -11.44 4.86 -15.60
C GLU A 64 -11.31 3.80 -16.71
N THR A 65 -10.75 4.18 -17.87
CA THR A 65 -10.63 3.33 -19.04
C THR A 65 -9.19 2.91 -19.26
N TYR A 66 -8.97 1.63 -19.51
CA TYR A 66 -7.65 1.08 -19.84
C TYR A 66 -7.47 1.09 -21.35
N ARG A 67 -6.27 1.48 -21.80
CA ARG A 67 -5.86 1.44 -23.19
C ARG A 67 -4.64 0.56 -23.37
N TRP A 68 -4.60 -0.15 -24.47
CA TRP A 68 -3.47 -0.94 -24.86
C TRP A 68 -2.53 -0.14 -25.77
N GLY A 69 -1.26 0.03 -25.41
CA GLY A 69 -0.38 1.01 -26.05
C GLY A 69 -0.09 0.85 -27.54
N ARG A 70 -0.26 -0.35 -28.12
CA ARG A 70 -0.11 -0.59 -29.57
C ARG A 70 -1.41 -0.97 -30.27
N VAL A 71 -2.48 -1.09 -29.55
CA VAL A 71 -3.83 -1.27 -30.08
C VAL A 71 -4.69 -0.14 -29.53
N PRO A 72 -4.54 1.08 -30.08
CA PRO A 72 -5.16 2.28 -29.50
C PRO A 72 -6.68 2.18 -29.43
N ASP A 73 -7.26 1.35 -30.28
CA ASP A 73 -8.70 1.14 -30.33
C ASP A 73 -9.20 0.11 -29.32
N LEU A 74 -8.30 -0.67 -28.66
CA LEU A 74 -8.68 -1.56 -27.58
C LEU A 74 -8.79 -0.77 -26.29
N GLN A 75 -10.01 -0.42 -25.95
CA GLN A 75 -10.36 0.26 -24.72
C GLN A 75 -11.33 -0.59 -23.92
N PHE A 76 -11.08 -0.72 -22.63
CA PHE A 76 -11.94 -1.50 -21.75
C PHE A 76 -11.95 -0.91 -20.34
N ARG A 77 -12.99 -1.24 -19.58
CA ARG A 77 -13.10 -0.94 -18.16
C ARG A 77 -13.01 -2.21 -17.34
N LEU A 78 -12.44 -2.10 -16.20
CA LEU A 78 -12.40 -3.15 -15.19
C LEU A 78 -13.27 -2.76 -13.99
N PRO A 79 -13.84 -3.73 -13.26
CA PRO A 79 -14.47 -3.44 -11.98
C PRO A 79 -13.44 -2.82 -11.02
N LYS A 80 -13.92 -2.17 -9.97
CA LYS A 80 -13.04 -1.56 -8.95
C LYS A 80 -12.45 -2.67 -8.08
N LEU A 81 -11.33 -3.22 -8.52
CA LEU A 81 -10.67 -4.38 -7.93
C LEU A 81 -9.71 -4.03 -6.80
N SER A 82 -9.39 -2.74 -6.66
CA SER A 82 -8.46 -2.26 -5.65
C SER A 82 -9.17 -1.37 -4.64
N GLN A 83 -8.73 -1.45 -3.40
CA GLN A 83 -9.15 -0.53 -2.36
C GLN A 83 -7.94 0.24 -1.87
N VAL A 84 -8.12 1.53 -1.61
CA VAL A 84 -7.10 2.39 -1.05
C VAL A 84 -7.61 3.04 0.22
N LEU A 85 -6.69 3.30 1.14
CA LEU A 85 -6.99 4.11 2.31
C LEU A 85 -6.92 5.59 1.95
N ARG A 86 -7.96 6.33 2.27
CA ARG A 86 -8.07 7.77 2.06
C ARG A 86 -8.30 8.48 3.37
N LEU A 87 -7.69 9.66 3.53
CA LEU A 87 -7.93 10.53 4.67
C LEU A 87 -9.28 11.23 4.54
N LYS A 88 -10.10 11.19 5.61
CA LYS A 88 -11.35 11.96 5.71
C LYS A 88 -11.10 13.44 6.02
N ARG A 89 -10.03 13.74 6.77
CA ARG A 89 -9.65 15.11 7.16
C ARG A 89 -8.16 15.37 6.86
N ALA A 90 -7.78 16.64 6.84
CA ALA A 90 -6.37 17.01 6.74
C ALA A 90 -5.63 16.63 8.02
N MET A 91 -4.39 16.15 7.87
CA MET A 91 -3.49 15.76 8.95
C MET A 91 -2.21 16.58 8.88
N ALA A 92 -1.71 17.03 10.04
CA ALA A 92 -0.41 17.68 10.11
C ALA A 92 0.72 16.65 10.22
N LYS A 93 1.96 17.09 10.02
CA LYS A 93 3.14 16.26 10.29
C LYS A 93 3.21 15.91 11.78
N GLY A 94 3.34 14.64 12.08
CA GLY A 94 3.42 14.12 13.45
C GLY A 94 2.06 13.73 14.05
N ASP A 95 0.96 14.04 13.37
CA ASP A 95 -0.36 13.59 13.82
C ASP A 95 -0.45 12.08 13.75
N VAL A 96 -1.04 11.48 14.78
CA VAL A 96 -1.28 10.04 14.85
C VAL A 96 -2.63 9.72 14.21
N LEU A 97 -2.63 8.71 13.36
CA LEU A 97 -3.81 8.24 12.65
C LEU A 97 -4.69 7.35 13.54
N HIS A 98 -5.99 7.63 13.54
CA HIS A 98 -7.02 6.82 14.16
C HIS A 98 -7.96 6.24 13.10
N ALA A 99 -8.68 5.19 13.45
CA ALA A 99 -9.62 4.53 12.53
C ALA A 99 -10.69 5.48 11.97
N GLU A 100 -11.08 6.50 12.75
CA GLU A 100 -12.05 7.53 12.35
C GLU A 100 -11.55 8.49 11.28
N ASP A 101 -10.22 8.65 11.15
CA ASP A 101 -9.57 9.57 10.20
C ASP A 101 -9.49 9.02 8.78
N ILE A 102 -9.77 7.73 8.61
CA ILE A 102 -9.55 7.01 7.37
C ILE A 102 -10.84 6.35 6.85
N GLU A 103 -10.86 6.11 5.56
CA GLU A 103 -11.89 5.34 4.88
C GLU A 103 -11.29 4.47 3.78
N TRP A 104 -11.89 3.30 3.54
CA TRP A 104 -11.56 2.46 2.41
C TRP A 104 -12.38 2.90 1.19
N VAL A 105 -11.69 3.26 0.12
CA VAL A 105 -12.32 3.73 -1.12
C VAL A 105 -11.98 2.77 -2.26
N PRO A 106 -12.99 2.22 -2.96
CA PRO A 106 -12.76 1.40 -4.14
C PRO A 106 -12.26 2.27 -5.29
N VAL A 107 -11.17 1.84 -5.92
CA VAL A 107 -10.52 2.55 -7.03
C VAL A 107 -10.25 1.60 -8.20
N ALA A 108 -10.08 2.18 -9.39
CA ALA A 108 -9.61 1.44 -10.54
C ALA A 108 -8.22 0.85 -10.25
N TRP A 109 -8.02 -0.41 -10.61
CA TRP A 109 -6.72 -1.08 -10.47
C TRP A 109 -5.65 -0.38 -11.31
N ARG A 110 -4.43 -0.28 -10.78
CA ARG A 110 -3.29 0.32 -11.48
C ARG A 110 -2.11 -0.64 -11.46
N PRO A 111 -1.50 -0.93 -12.63
CA PRO A 111 -0.21 -1.62 -12.64
C PRO A 111 0.82 -0.77 -11.89
N ASN A 112 1.58 -1.38 -10.99
CA ASN A 112 2.61 -0.71 -10.16
C ASN A 112 2.09 0.34 -9.17
N ALA A 113 0.83 0.25 -8.73
CA ALA A 113 0.34 1.07 -7.64
C ALA A 113 1.16 0.82 -6.36
N SER A 114 1.48 1.89 -5.65
CA SER A 114 2.13 1.75 -4.33
C SER A 114 1.21 0.96 -3.40
N ALA A 115 1.78 0.00 -2.68
CA ALA A 115 1.00 -0.79 -1.73
C ALA A 115 0.33 0.11 -0.69
N THR A 116 -0.96 -0.13 -0.49
CA THR A 116 -1.71 0.50 0.60
C THR A 116 -1.22 -0.10 1.91
N PRO A 117 -0.91 0.69 2.93
CA PRO A 117 -0.49 0.16 4.22
C PRO A 117 -1.62 -0.69 4.81
N GLN A 118 -1.27 -1.88 5.31
CA GLN A 118 -2.25 -2.80 5.91
C GLN A 118 -2.63 -2.40 7.34
N ILE A 119 -1.71 -1.75 8.04
CA ILE A 119 -1.89 -1.28 9.42
C ILE A 119 -1.56 0.21 9.42
N VAL A 120 -2.50 1.05 9.82
CA VAL A 120 -2.33 2.51 9.86
C VAL A 120 -2.71 3.11 11.21
N GLU A 121 -3.51 2.42 12.02
CA GLU A 121 -3.88 2.87 13.35
C GLU A 121 -2.64 2.95 14.26
N GLY A 122 -2.48 4.10 14.93
CA GLY A 122 -1.30 4.36 15.74
C GLY A 122 -0.03 4.71 14.94
N MET A 123 -0.12 4.87 13.63
CA MET A 123 0.99 5.40 12.83
C MET A 123 0.91 6.93 12.77
N GLU A 124 2.04 7.60 12.66
CA GLU A 124 2.11 9.06 12.54
C GLU A 124 2.41 9.50 11.11
N CYS A 125 1.90 10.66 10.73
CA CYS A 125 2.14 11.30 9.45
C CYS A 125 3.55 11.87 9.37
N LEU A 126 4.33 11.50 8.34
CA LEU A 126 5.68 12.03 8.09
C LEU A 126 5.67 13.47 7.56
N ARG A 127 4.54 13.90 6.98
CA ARG A 127 4.34 15.22 6.38
C ARG A 127 2.89 15.66 6.55
N ALA A 128 2.59 16.91 6.28
CA ALA A 128 1.22 17.38 6.20
C ALA A 128 0.53 16.75 4.97
N LEU A 129 -0.67 16.24 5.17
CA LEU A 129 -1.48 15.53 4.17
C LEU A 129 -2.87 16.21 4.11
N PRO A 130 -3.38 16.54 2.92
CA PRO A 130 -4.71 17.13 2.79
C PRO A 130 -5.82 16.08 2.97
N ALA A 131 -7.03 16.53 3.26
CA ALA A 131 -8.21 15.68 3.20
C ALA A 131 -8.35 15.06 1.80
N GLY A 132 -8.82 13.82 1.71
CA GLY A 132 -8.95 13.08 0.45
C GLY A 132 -7.64 12.49 -0.08
N HIS A 133 -6.50 12.69 0.61
CA HIS A 133 -5.22 12.10 0.22
C HIS A 133 -5.25 10.57 0.34
N THR A 134 -4.78 9.88 -0.69
CA THR A 134 -4.61 8.41 -0.66
C THR A 134 -3.31 8.07 0.07
N LEU A 135 -3.45 7.35 1.17
CA LEU A 135 -2.32 6.95 2.01
C LEU A 135 -1.44 5.90 1.34
N THR A 136 -0.14 6.11 1.45
CA THR A 136 0.90 5.16 1.04
C THR A 136 1.83 4.87 2.21
N SER A 137 2.59 3.76 2.14
CA SER A 137 3.58 3.42 3.17
C SER A 137 4.67 4.50 3.35
N ARG A 138 4.84 5.40 2.36
CA ARG A 138 5.82 6.50 2.41
C ARG A 138 5.32 7.71 3.20
N ASP A 139 4.04 7.79 3.45
CA ASP A 139 3.42 8.90 4.17
C ASP A 139 3.45 8.70 5.68
N LEU A 140 3.71 7.46 6.12
CA LEU A 140 3.51 7.00 7.49
C LEU A 140 4.77 6.39 8.09
N ARG A 141 4.86 6.47 9.40
CA ARG A 141 5.80 5.70 10.21
C ARG A 141 5.13 5.25 11.51
N SER A 142 5.68 4.25 12.18
CA SER A 142 5.20 3.88 13.51
C SER A 142 5.35 5.07 14.47
N ALA A 143 4.29 5.40 15.19
CA ALA A 143 4.35 6.47 16.19
C ALA A 143 5.34 6.11 17.29
N ALA A 144 6.11 7.10 17.75
CA ALA A 144 7.02 6.92 18.87
C ALA A 144 6.21 6.74 20.16
N ILE A 145 6.44 5.62 20.86
CA ILE A 145 5.86 5.34 22.16
C ILE A 145 6.81 5.63 23.33
N VAL A 146 8.07 5.88 22.99
CA VAL A 146 9.12 6.32 23.91
C VAL A 146 9.65 7.65 23.42
N HIS A 147 9.73 8.63 24.30
CA HIS A 147 10.25 9.96 23.97
C HIS A 147 11.60 10.20 24.67
N ARG A 148 12.37 11.11 24.09
CA ARG A 148 13.63 11.54 24.69
C ARG A 148 13.38 12.13 26.08
N GLY A 149 14.09 11.62 27.07
CA GLY A 149 13.97 12.01 28.48
C GLY A 149 13.07 11.08 29.29
N ASP A 150 12.35 10.17 28.65
CA ASP A 150 11.51 9.21 29.36
C ASP A 150 12.34 8.29 30.26
N ALA A 151 11.84 8.07 31.49
CA ALA A 151 12.34 7.05 32.36
C ALA A 151 11.80 5.69 31.98
N LEU A 152 12.69 4.75 31.67
CA LEU A 152 12.36 3.42 31.14
C LEU A 152 12.98 2.35 32.03
N GLN A 153 12.47 1.13 31.93
CA GLN A 153 13.08 -0.08 32.44
C GLN A 153 13.84 -0.80 31.32
N ALA A 154 15.16 -0.93 31.48
CA ALA A 154 15.96 -1.76 30.62
C ALA A 154 15.97 -3.20 31.13
N VAL A 155 15.72 -4.15 30.23
CA VAL A 155 15.82 -5.58 30.50
C VAL A 155 17.02 -6.13 29.73
N GLN A 156 17.90 -6.82 30.44
CA GLN A 156 18.98 -7.58 29.83
C GLN A 156 18.76 -9.05 30.18
N GLN A 157 18.54 -9.85 29.15
CA GLN A 157 18.33 -11.30 29.31
C GLN A 157 19.59 -12.05 28.93
N SER A 158 20.02 -12.93 29.81
CA SER A 158 21.11 -13.89 29.57
C SER A 158 20.59 -15.30 29.87
N LYS A 159 21.36 -16.32 29.52
CA LYS A 159 20.97 -17.73 29.72
C LYS A 159 20.54 -18.06 31.15
N ASN A 160 21.16 -17.40 32.15
CA ASN A 160 21.02 -17.75 33.57
C ASN A 160 20.41 -16.67 34.41
N TYR A 161 20.18 -15.46 33.88
CA TYR A 161 19.65 -14.34 34.67
C TYR A 161 18.92 -13.31 33.79
N VAL A 162 18.01 -12.59 34.40
CA VAL A 162 17.35 -11.42 33.85
C VAL A 162 17.62 -10.23 34.73
N LEU A 163 18.31 -9.22 34.21
CA LEU A 163 18.57 -7.97 34.89
C LEU A 163 17.59 -6.90 34.46
N ARG A 164 17.06 -6.17 35.43
CA ARG A 164 16.23 -4.99 35.18
C ARG A 164 16.80 -3.80 35.91
N PHE A 165 16.93 -2.68 35.21
CA PHE A 165 17.44 -1.44 35.81
C PHE A 165 16.86 -0.21 35.14
N PRO A 166 16.73 0.92 35.87
CA PRO A 166 16.21 2.16 35.33
C PRO A 166 17.20 2.79 34.35
N VAL A 167 16.66 3.36 33.26
CA VAL A 167 17.41 4.10 32.25
C VAL A 167 16.62 5.30 31.77
N ILE A 168 17.29 6.22 31.10
CA ILE A 168 16.67 7.40 30.48
C ILE A 168 16.85 7.28 28.95
N SER A 169 15.76 7.48 28.21
CA SER A 169 15.82 7.53 26.76
C SER A 169 16.53 8.79 26.27
N MET A 170 17.42 8.63 25.31
CA MET A 170 18.13 9.74 24.66
C MET A 170 17.56 10.10 23.29
N ARG A 171 16.60 9.29 22.78
CA ARG A 171 15.91 9.46 21.49
C ARG A 171 14.47 9.01 21.60
N ASN A 172 13.62 9.53 20.68
CA ASN A 172 12.30 8.96 20.47
C ASN A 172 12.43 7.58 19.77
N GLY A 173 11.50 6.68 20.03
CA GLY A 173 11.46 5.37 19.40
C GLY A 173 10.08 4.74 19.40
N ALA A 174 9.76 4.06 18.32
CA ALA A 174 8.59 3.20 18.18
C ALA A 174 8.91 1.76 18.62
N ILE A 175 7.88 0.92 18.75
CA ILE A 175 8.06 -0.50 19.04
C ILE A 175 8.98 -1.14 18.00
N GLY A 176 9.97 -1.91 18.46
CA GLY A 176 10.95 -2.59 17.62
C GLY A 176 12.12 -1.72 17.16
N GLU A 177 12.09 -0.40 17.37
CA GLU A 177 13.21 0.47 17.04
C GLU A 177 14.32 0.37 18.08
N THR A 178 15.57 0.48 17.62
CA THR A 178 16.75 0.60 18.50
C THR A 178 16.99 2.05 18.82
N ILE A 179 16.96 2.36 20.11
CA ILE A 179 17.22 3.70 20.64
C ILE A 179 18.48 3.73 21.51
N LEU A 180 19.00 4.92 21.73
CA LEU A 180 20.06 5.15 22.69
C LEU A 180 19.45 5.44 24.06
N ILE A 181 19.97 4.76 25.09
CA ILE A 181 19.57 4.92 26.47
C ILE A 181 20.80 5.22 27.36
N ARG A 182 20.57 5.77 28.52
CA ARG A 182 21.62 6.08 29.49
C ARG A 182 21.19 5.69 30.91
N LYS A 183 22.07 5.05 31.66
CA LYS A 183 21.84 4.83 33.09
C LYS A 183 21.94 6.17 33.84
N PRO A 184 21.07 6.42 34.84
CA PRO A 184 21.20 7.60 35.70
C PRO A 184 22.60 7.69 36.31
N GLY A 185 23.19 8.88 36.26
CA GLY A 185 24.55 9.11 36.82
C GLY A 185 25.73 8.60 35.97
N GLN A 186 25.48 7.97 34.82
CA GLN A 186 26.54 7.50 33.92
C GLN A 186 26.52 8.25 32.59
N ALA A 187 27.71 8.52 32.03
CA ALA A 187 27.81 9.16 30.70
C ALA A 187 27.70 8.18 29.55
N LYS A 188 27.89 6.88 29.78
CA LYS A 188 27.92 5.84 28.75
C LYS A 188 26.52 5.64 28.17
N LEU A 189 26.45 5.69 26.83
CA LEU A 189 25.25 5.37 26.07
C LEU A 189 25.21 3.87 25.73
N LEU A 190 24.03 3.28 25.81
CA LEU A 190 23.76 1.89 25.45
C LEU A 190 22.69 1.86 24.36
N ALA A 191 22.78 0.88 23.46
CA ALA A 191 21.74 0.62 22.48
C ALA A 191 20.72 -0.37 23.06
N ALA A 192 19.43 -0.07 22.90
CA ALA A 192 18.36 -0.94 23.36
C ALA A 192 17.17 -0.88 22.40
N THR A 193 16.49 -2.01 22.25
CA THR A 193 15.28 -2.12 21.40
C THR A 193 14.04 -1.85 22.23
N VAL A 194 13.16 -0.98 21.74
CA VAL A 194 11.87 -0.67 22.38
C VAL A 194 10.95 -1.88 22.26
N ARG A 195 10.49 -2.40 23.41
CA ARG A 195 9.56 -3.54 23.50
C ARG A 195 8.15 -3.13 23.88
N GLY A 196 7.97 -1.94 24.43
CA GLY A 196 6.69 -1.41 24.86
C GLY A 196 6.82 -0.04 25.52
N ALA A 197 5.69 0.50 25.96
CA ALA A 197 5.69 1.75 26.72
C ALA A 197 6.50 1.57 28.02
N GLY A 198 7.58 2.33 28.16
CA GLY A 198 8.43 2.25 29.34
C GLY A 198 9.38 1.04 29.43
N LEU A 199 9.43 0.17 28.41
CA LEU A 199 10.23 -1.06 28.40
C LEU A 199 11.17 -1.13 27.20
N VAL A 200 12.46 -1.37 27.48
CA VAL A 200 13.49 -1.58 26.45
C VAL A 200 14.34 -2.80 26.77
N GLU A 201 14.82 -3.49 25.73
CA GLU A 201 15.68 -4.65 25.84
C GLU A 201 17.07 -4.33 25.32
N LEU A 202 18.10 -4.62 26.12
CA LEU A 202 19.49 -4.50 25.72
C LEU A 202 19.88 -5.64 24.77
N GLN A 203 20.61 -5.28 23.74
CA GLN A 203 21.23 -6.23 22.83
C GLN A 203 22.52 -6.81 23.43
#